data_6eb8049554954400efcc127f68469d1d
#
_entry.id   6eb8049554954400efcc127f68469d1d
#
_cell.length_a   1.000
_cell.length_b   1.000
_cell.length_c   1.000
_cell.angle_alpha   90.00
_cell.angle_beta   90.00
_cell.angle_gamma   90.00
#
_symmetry.space_group_name_H-M   'P 1'
#
loop_
_entity.id
_entity.type
_entity.pdbx_description
1 polymer ?
#
loop_
_entity_poly.entity_id
_entity_poly.type
_entity_poly.pdbx_seq_one_letter_code
_entity_poly.pdbx_strand_id
1 'polypeptide(L)'
;MGSDGHTASWFPNAGNLNAALHAADGLVVASIDATGCKVAGQFTDRMTLTGPAIIDSDAAILLIFGEDKREVLDLALKASPEDMPVRYAIDGLGPRLTIIWAP
;
A
#
# COMPACT_ATOMS: atom_id res chain seq x y z
N MET A 1 -2.46 1.27 6.86
CA MET A 1 -1.06 1.60 6.45
C MET A 1 -0.10 1.11 7.52
N GLY A 2 0.93 0.40 7.11
CA GLY A 2 1.99 -0.06 8.01
C GLY A 2 3.05 1.00 8.29
N SER A 3 3.93 0.71 9.27
CA SER A 3 5.03 1.62 9.66
C SER A 3 6.08 1.83 8.57
N ASP A 4 6.16 0.91 7.60
CA ASP A 4 7.03 0.97 6.42
C ASP A 4 6.35 1.61 5.20
N GLY A 5 5.13 2.11 5.35
CA GLY A 5 4.35 2.71 4.27
C GLY A 5 3.63 1.70 3.39
N HIS A 6 3.54 0.42 3.78
CA HIS A 6 2.74 -0.54 3.03
C HIS A 6 1.24 -0.32 3.26
N THR A 7 0.45 -0.69 2.28
CA THR A 7 -0.99 -0.93 2.40
C THR A 7 -1.31 -2.22 1.64
N ALA A 8 -2.44 -2.89 1.96
CA ALA A 8 -2.65 -4.26 1.50
C ALA A 8 -1.40 -5.11 1.83
N SER A 9 -0.88 -5.90 0.89
CA SER A 9 0.42 -6.56 1.04
C SER A 9 1.49 -5.97 0.09
N TRP A 10 1.41 -4.68 -0.16
CA TRP A 10 2.41 -3.94 -0.95
C TRP A 10 3.57 -3.51 -0.05
N PHE A 11 4.42 -4.45 0.31
CA PHE A 11 5.59 -4.14 1.13
C PHE A 11 6.72 -3.56 0.29
N PRO A 12 7.44 -2.54 0.79
CA PRO A 12 8.62 -2.04 0.10
C PRO A 12 9.63 -3.17 -0.17
N ASN A 13 10.15 -3.24 -1.38
CA ASN A 13 11.13 -4.24 -1.83
C ASN A 13 10.63 -5.70 -1.84
N ALA A 14 9.34 -5.95 -1.66
CA ALA A 14 8.80 -7.29 -1.73
C ALA A 14 8.92 -7.88 -3.14
N GLY A 15 9.10 -9.19 -3.21
CA GLY A 15 9.05 -9.93 -4.46
C GLY A 15 7.67 -9.82 -5.09
N ASN A 16 7.63 -9.57 -6.40
CA ASN A 16 6.43 -9.39 -7.20
C ASN A 16 5.66 -8.08 -6.94
N LEU A 17 6.21 -7.14 -6.17
CA LEU A 17 5.53 -5.87 -5.87
C LEU A 17 5.18 -5.09 -7.14
N ASN A 18 6.15 -4.90 -8.03
CA ASN A 18 5.93 -4.13 -9.25
C ASN A 18 4.86 -4.76 -10.14
N ALA A 19 4.87 -6.08 -10.29
CA ALA A 19 3.86 -6.81 -11.05
C ALA A 19 2.47 -6.69 -10.43
N ALA A 20 2.36 -6.68 -9.11
CA ALA A 20 1.10 -6.48 -8.41
C ALA A 20 0.56 -5.05 -8.56
N LEU A 21 1.42 -4.04 -8.43
CA LEU A 21 1.03 -2.63 -8.58
C LEU A 21 0.57 -2.30 -10.00
N HIS A 22 1.25 -2.87 -11.01
CA HIS A 22 1.00 -2.60 -12.44
C HIS A 22 0.38 -3.80 -13.17
N ALA A 23 -0.47 -4.55 -12.46
CA ALA A 23 -1.12 -5.71 -13.03
C ALA A 23 -2.01 -5.36 -14.22
N ALA A 24 -2.25 -6.34 -15.09
CA ALA A 24 -3.17 -6.19 -16.21
C ALA A 24 -4.60 -5.92 -15.72
N ASP A 25 -5.38 -5.21 -16.55
CA ASP A 25 -6.78 -4.93 -16.27
C ASP A 25 -7.56 -6.23 -16.02
N GLY A 26 -8.39 -6.21 -14.99
CA GLY A 26 -9.18 -7.36 -14.57
C GLY A 26 -8.46 -8.32 -13.63
N LEU A 27 -7.16 -8.22 -13.43
CA LEU A 27 -6.45 -9.00 -12.43
C LEU A 27 -6.60 -8.32 -11.05
N VAL A 28 -7.38 -8.94 -10.18
CA VAL A 28 -7.79 -8.34 -8.89
C VAL A 28 -6.82 -8.73 -7.76
N VAL A 29 -6.25 -9.93 -7.82
CA VAL A 29 -5.43 -10.51 -6.77
C VAL A 29 -4.10 -10.97 -7.34
N ALA A 30 -3.01 -10.78 -6.59
CA ALA A 30 -1.68 -11.24 -6.96
C ALA A 30 -0.94 -11.79 -5.72
N SER A 31 0.06 -12.62 -5.97
CA SER A 31 0.95 -13.11 -4.92
C SER A 31 2.02 -12.07 -4.60
N ILE A 32 2.46 -12.04 -3.35
CA ILE A 32 3.58 -11.22 -2.88
C ILE A 32 4.52 -12.10 -2.06
N ASP A 33 5.81 -12.00 -2.33
CA ASP A 33 6.86 -12.58 -1.50
C ASP A 33 7.45 -11.49 -0.59
N ALA A 34 7.03 -11.49 0.66
CA ALA A 34 7.47 -10.53 1.67
C ALA A 34 8.71 -11.01 2.47
N THR A 35 9.47 -11.98 1.94
CA THR A 35 10.72 -12.41 2.56
C THR A 35 11.68 -11.21 2.71
N GLY A 36 12.21 -11.02 3.91
CA GLY A 36 13.07 -9.87 4.21
C GLY A 36 12.33 -8.58 4.58
N CYS A 37 11.02 -8.53 4.45
CA CYS A 37 10.19 -7.40 4.88
C CYS A 37 9.86 -7.56 6.36
N LYS A 38 10.52 -6.82 7.23
CA LYS A 38 10.40 -6.97 8.69
C LYS A 38 8.98 -6.81 9.21
N VAL A 39 8.21 -5.90 8.63
CA VAL A 39 6.84 -5.62 9.04
C VAL A 39 5.91 -6.79 8.71
N ALA A 40 6.23 -7.63 7.74
CA ALA A 40 5.49 -8.85 7.43
C ALA A 40 5.67 -9.96 8.48
N GLY A 41 6.73 -9.87 9.29
CA GLY A 41 7.05 -10.89 10.28
C GLY A 41 7.33 -12.25 9.65
N GLN A 42 6.74 -13.29 10.23
CA GLN A 42 6.89 -14.67 9.74
C GLN A 42 5.95 -15.02 8.58
N PHE A 43 4.95 -14.19 8.29
CA PHE A 43 3.98 -14.44 7.23
C PHE A 43 4.43 -13.80 5.93
N THR A 44 5.38 -14.45 5.25
CA THR A 44 6.04 -13.91 4.06
C THR A 44 5.36 -14.27 2.75
N ASP A 45 4.58 -15.36 2.71
CA ASP A 45 3.75 -15.71 1.57
C ASP A 45 2.41 -14.98 1.68
N ARG A 46 2.21 -14.00 0.79
CA ARG A 46 1.04 -13.12 0.85
C ARG A 46 0.24 -13.14 -0.45
N MET A 47 -1.05 -12.87 -0.30
CA MET A 47 -1.93 -12.47 -1.40
C MET A 47 -2.30 -11.01 -1.19
N THR A 48 -2.41 -10.26 -2.27
CA THR A 48 -2.76 -8.83 -2.22
C THR A 48 -3.80 -8.48 -3.26
N LEU A 49 -4.60 -7.45 -2.97
CA LEU A 49 -5.29 -6.73 -4.02
C LEU A 49 -4.24 -6.05 -4.91
N THR A 50 -4.47 -6.06 -6.22
CA THR A 50 -3.59 -5.41 -7.19
C THR A 50 -3.75 -3.89 -7.19
N GLY A 51 -2.81 -3.19 -7.80
CA GLY A 51 -2.89 -1.75 -8.03
C GLY A 51 -4.19 -1.34 -8.70
N PRO A 52 -4.52 -1.90 -9.88
CA PRO A 52 -5.79 -1.60 -10.56
C PRO A 52 -7.02 -1.88 -9.70
N ALA A 53 -7.05 -2.97 -8.94
CA ALA A 53 -8.19 -3.31 -8.09
C ALA A 53 -8.48 -2.22 -7.05
N ILE A 54 -7.43 -1.62 -6.47
CA ILE A 54 -7.60 -0.53 -5.48
C ILE A 54 -7.88 0.80 -6.19
N ILE A 55 -7.12 1.14 -7.21
CA ILE A 55 -7.21 2.44 -7.89
C ILE A 55 -8.53 2.61 -8.64
N ASP A 56 -9.08 1.54 -9.17
CA ASP A 56 -10.35 1.58 -9.90
C ASP A 56 -11.59 1.62 -8.97
N SER A 57 -11.38 1.63 -7.65
CA SER A 57 -12.48 1.78 -6.68
C SER A 57 -13.17 3.13 -6.84
N ASP A 58 -14.48 3.17 -6.65
CA ASP A 58 -15.26 4.42 -6.70
C ASP A 58 -14.91 5.36 -5.56
N ALA A 59 -14.59 4.81 -4.39
CA ALA A 59 -14.14 5.53 -3.22
C ALA A 59 -13.29 4.63 -2.32
N ALA A 60 -12.37 5.24 -1.60
CA ALA A 60 -11.55 4.54 -0.61
C ALA A 60 -11.31 5.43 0.62
N ILE A 61 -11.12 4.79 1.75
CA ILE A 61 -10.79 5.46 3.01
C ILE A 61 -9.50 4.87 3.53
N LEU A 62 -8.51 5.72 3.81
CA LEU A 62 -7.32 5.37 4.57
C LEU A 62 -7.53 5.82 6.02
N LEU A 63 -7.80 4.86 6.89
CA LEU A 63 -8.01 5.11 8.31
C LEU A 63 -6.74 4.77 9.08
N ILE A 64 -6.19 5.74 9.79
CA ILE A 64 -4.97 5.59 10.58
C ILE A 64 -5.13 6.16 11.99
N PHE A 65 -4.44 5.58 12.94
CA PHE A 65 -4.48 5.96 14.35
C PHE A 65 -3.08 6.24 14.91
N GLY A 66 -2.98 7.21 15.78
CA GLY A 66 -1.77 7.55 16.52
C GLY A 66 -0.82 8.48 15.75
N GLU A 67 0.05 9.14 16.51
CA GLU A 67 1.05 10.07 15.96
C GLU A 67 2.05 9.35 15.05
N ASP A 68 2.48 8.13 15.41
CA ASP A 68 3.42 7.36 14.60
C ASP A 68 2.91 7.15 13.16
N LYS A 69 1.62 6.84 13.00
CA LYS A 69 1.03 6.66 11.68
C LYS A 69 0.90 7.97 10.91
N ARG A 70 0.65 9.06 11.62
CA ARG A 70 0.64 10.39 11.00
C ARG A 70 2.01 10.76 10.44
N GLU A 71 3.07 10.50 11.21
CA GLU A 71 4.45 10.72 10.75
C GLU A 71 4.79 9.86 9.53
N VAL A 72 4.37 8.59 9.53
CA VAL A 72 4.54 7.71 8.37
C VAL A 72 3.81 8.25 7.14
N LEU A 73 2.59 8.78 7.31
CA LEU A 73 1.85 9.40 6.21
C LEU A 73 2.61 10.62 5.65
N ASP A 74 3.12 11.48 6.52
CA ASP A 74 3.89 12.66 6.11
C ASP A 74 5.15 12.27 5.32
N LEU A 75 5.82 11.18 5.72
CA LEU A 75 6.93 10.62 4.97
C LEU A 75 6.49 10.06 3.62
N ALA A 76 5.38 9.33 3.59
CA ALA A 76 4.85 8.75 2.35
C ALA A 76 4.51 9.81 1.31
N LEU A 77 3.99 10.95 1.73
CA LEU A 77 3.67 12.08 0.84
C LEU A 77 4.90 12.71 0.18
N LYS A 78 6.10 12.41 0.68
CA LYS A 78 7.38 12.89 0.14
C LYS A 78 8.20 11.79 -0.53
N ALA A 79 7.78 10.54 -0.39
CA ALA A 79 8.49 9.37 -0.89
C ALA A 79 8.00 8.95 -2.29
N SER A 80 8.79 8.10 -2.94
CA SER A 80 8.34 7.42 -4.15
C SER A 80 7.37 6.29 -3.83
N PRO A 81 6.50 5.87 -4.77
CA PRO A 81 5.63 4.70 -4.58
C PRO A 81 6.40 3.39 -4.34
N GLU A 82 7.62 3.28 -4.83
CA GLU A 82 8.47 2.10 -4.62
C GLU A 82 8.97 2.04 -3.18
N ASP A 83 9.32 3.19 -2.61
CA ASP A 83 9.86 3.28 -1.25
C ASP A 83 8.76 3.17 -0.18
N MET A 84 7.60 3.75 -0.45
CA MET A 84 6.42 3.72 0.43
C MET A 84 5.16 3.45 -0.39
N PRO A 85 4.78 2.20 -0.61
CA PRO A 85 3.76 1.83 -1.62
C PRO A 85 2.35 2.38 -1.38
N VAL A 86 1.99 2.79 -0.17
CA VAL A 86 0.74 3.52 0.07
C VAL A 86 0.64 4.77 -0.81
N ARG A 87 1.78 5.35 -1.20
CA ARG A 87 1.83 6.50 -2.11
C ARG A 87 1.22 6.18 -3.48
N TYR A 88 1.37 4.95 -3.96
CA TYR A 88 0.75 4.51 -5.21
C TYR A 88 -0.79 4.60 -5.12
N ALA A 89 -1.37 4.17 -4.01
CA ALA A 89 -2.81 4.29 -3.78
C ALA A 89 -3.25 5.76 -3.64
N ILE A 90 -2.49 6.57 -2.92
CA ILE A 90 -2.79 8.00 -2.74
C ILE A 90 -2.82 8.71 -4.10
N ASP A 91 -1.81 8.53 -4.92
CA ASP A 91 -1.71 9.17 -6.22
C ASP A 91 -2.76 8.65 -7.20
N GLY A 92 -2.98 7.34 -7.23
CA GLY A 92 -3.91 6.71 -8.19
C GLY A 92 -5.38 6.98 -7.87
N LEU A 93 -5.75 7.03 -6.60
CA LEU A 93 -7.12 7.34 -6.18
C LEU A 93 -7.41 8.85 -6.26
N GLY A 94 -6.42 9.69 -5.94
CA GLY A 94 -6.60 11.13 -5.96
C GLY A 94 -7.80 11.59 -5.11
N PRO A 95 -8.74 12.38 -5.68
CA PRO A 95 -9.88 12.91 -4.92
C PRO A 95 -10.88 11.85 -4.45
N ARG A 96 -10.79 10.61 -4.91
CA ARG A 96 -11.62 9.49 -4.44
C ARG A 96 -11.13 8.90 -3.11
N LEU A 97 -9.93 9.27 -2.66
CA LEU A 97 -9.39 8.85 -1.37
C LEU A 97 -9.71 9.88 -0.29
N THR A 98 -10.27 9.39 0.81
CA THR A 98 -10.41 10.16 2.05
C THR A 98 -9.42 9.60 3.09
N ILE A 99 -8.59 10.45 3.66
CA ILE A 99 -7.66 10.07 4.72
C ILE A 99 -8.23 10.54 6.05
N ILE A 100 -8.43 9.61 6.97
CA ILE A 100 -8.95 9.89 8.31
C ILE A 100 -7.87 9.48 9.32
N TRP A 101 -7.49 10.44 10.16
CA TRP A 101 -6.57 10.23 11.27
C TRP A 101 -7.25 10.54 12.59
N ALA A 102 -6.94 9.73 13.60
CA ALA A 102 -7.34 9.96 14.98
C ALA A 102 -6.14 9.74 15.91
N PRO A 103 -6.04 10.49 17.03
CA PRO A 103 -4.95 10.34 17.98
C PRO A 103 -4.94 8.99 18.70
#